data_6d57f53667e879b593f63b31b03c4867
#
_entry.id   6d57f53667e879b593f63b31b03c4867
#
_cell.length_a   1.000
_cell.length_b   1.000
_cell.length_c   1.000
_cell.angle_alpha   90.00
_cell.angle_beta   90.00
_cell.angle_gamma   90.00
#
_symmetry.space_group_name_H-M   'P 1'
#
loop_
_entity.id
_entity.type
_entity.pdbx_description
1 polymer ?
#
loop_
_entity_poly.entity_id
_entity_poly.type
_entity_poly.pdbx_seq_one_letter_code
_entity_poly.pdbx_strand_id
1 'polypeptide(L)'
;MNIAVIGGGINGIMTAWEILKQGHSVTLFEKGEVMKQTSSASSKLLHGGLRYLENYEFRLVQEALKERQWWLNQAPHLAQPLKLYIPIYQTSRRPARLYKIGLWLYDLLAGKQNIGKHESLIKQQIHQTCPQLKTQGLKRGFSFYDGQ
;
A
#
# COMPACT_ATOMS: atom_id res chain seq x y z
N MET A 1 31.57 -11.92 3.89
CA MET A 1 31.27 -12.26 5.31
C MET A 1 30.16 -13.29 5.33
N ASN A 2 30.12 -14.13 6.37
CA ASN A 2 29.00 -15.04 6.60
C ASN A 2 28.08 -14.40 7.65
N ILE A 3 26.81 -14.20 7.30
CA ILE A 3 25.85 -13.46 8.13
C ILE A 3 24.69 -14.38 8.47
N ALA A 4 24.29 -14.39 9.74
CA ALA A 4 23.11 -15.11 10.20
C ALA A 4 21.94 -14.14 10.31
N VAL A 5 20.80 -14.48 9.71
CA VAL A 5 19.53 -13.76 9.84
C VAL A 5 18.55 -14.63 10.63
N ILE A 6 17.99 -14.10 11.70
CA ILE A 6 17.05 -14.82 12.56
C ILE A 6 15.64 -14.31 12.30
N GLY A 7 14.75 -15.22 11.88
CA GLY A 7 13.36 -14.95 11.55
C GLY A 7 13.09 -14.94 10.05
N GLY A 8 12.22 -15.82 9.57
CA GLY A 8 11.83 -16.00 8.17
C GLY A 8 10.54 -15.26 7.77
N GLY A 9 10.21 -14.16 8.42
CA GLY A 9 9.18 -13.23 7.98
C GLY A 9 9.68 -12.32 6.84
N ILE A 10 8.81 -11.42 6.35
CA ILE A 10 9.16 -10.54 5.21
C ILE A 10 10.44 -9.74 5.46
N ASN A 11 10.64 -9.21 6.66
CA ASN A 11 11.84 -8.42 6.98
C ASN A 11 13.11 -9.28 6.93
N GLY A 12 13.09 -10.49 7.50
CA GLY A 12 14.26 -11.38 7.49
C GLY A 12 14.62 -11.84 6.07
N ILE A 13 13.61 -12.19 5.26
CA ILE A 13 13.81 -12.59 3.87
C ILE A 13 14.41 -11.43 3.05
N MET A 14 13.85 -10.22 3.18
CA MET A 14 14.34 -9.06 2.44
C MET A 14 15.75 -8.65 2.90
N THR A 15 16.03 -8.74 4.21
CA THR A 15 17.38 -8.52 4.72
C THR A 15 18.36 -9.52 4.15
N ALA A 16 18.01 -10.80 4.15
CA ALA A 16 18.86 -11.85 3.56
C ALA A 16 19.09 -11.61 2.06
N TRP A 17 18.04 -11.22 1.35
CA TRP A 17 18.12 -10.86 -0.07
C TRP A 17 19.11 -9.71 -0.34
N GLU A 18 19.01 -8.61 0.41
CA GLU A 18 19.89 -7.46 0.24
C GLU A 18 21.36 -7.79 0.60
N ILE A 19 21.59 -8.62 1.61
CA ILE A 19 22.93 -9.10 1.98
C ILE A 19 23.54 -9.95 0.84
N LEU A 20 22.76 -10.85 0.24
CA LEU A 20 23.17 -11.67 -0.89
C LEU A 20 23.53 -10.81 -2.11
N LYS A 21 22.74 -9.77 -2.41
CA LYS A 21 23.00 -8.81 -3.50
C LYS A 21 24.35 -8.07 -3.33
N GLN A 22 24.78 -7.89 -2.08
CA GLN A 22 26.07 -7.28 -1.76
C GLN A 22 27.25 -8.28 -1.80
N GLY A 23 27.01 -9.52 -2.25
CA GLY A 23 28.03 -10.54 -2.40
C GLY A 23 28.44 -11.24 -1.09
N HIS A 24 27.60 -11.18 -0.06
CA HIS A 24 27.83 -11.87 1.20
C HIS A 24 27.09 -13.21 1.26
N SER A 25 27.57 -14.14 2.09
CA SER A 25 26.88 -15.39 2.39
C SER A 25 25.89 -15.19 3.53
N VAL A 26 24.70 -15.79 3.41
CA VAL A 26 23.63 -15.67 4.40
C VAL A 26 23.12 -17.06 4.81
N THR A 27 22.92 -17.23 6.11
CA THR A 27 22.14 -18.35 6.66
C THR A 27 20.92 -17.78 7.38
N LEU A 28 19.71 -18.15 6.92
CA LEU A 28 18.46 -17.73 7.54
C LEU A 28 17.95 -18.83 8.46
N PHE A 29 17.69 -18.47 9.71
CA PHE A 29 17.13 -19.35 10.74
C PHE A 29 15.69 -18.98 11.00
N GLU A 30 14.77 -19.95 10.86
CA GLU A 30 13.36 -19.80 11.19
C GLU A 30 12.93 -20.97 12.09
N LYS A 31 12.22 -20.66 13.18
CA LYS A 31 11.78 -21.69 14.15
C LYS A 31 10.63 -22.57 13.65
N GLY A 32 9.91 -22.12 12.63
CA GLY A 32 8.76 -22.80 12.06
C GLY A 32 8.79 -22.74 10.53
N GLU A 33 7.66 -22.46 9.92
CA GLU A 33 7.59 -22.26 8.48
C GLU A 33 7.83 -20.79 8.09
N VAL A 34 8.59 -20.60 7.03
CA VAL A 34 8.88 -19.27 6.46
C VAL A 34 7.57 -18.56 6.08
N MET A 35 7.46 -17.27 6.42
CA MET A 35 6.29 -16.40 6.15
C MET A 35 4.98 -16.76 6.85
N LYS A 36 4.92 -17.77 7.70
CA LYS A 36 3.67 -18.29 8.32
C LYS A 36 3.19 -17.53 9.56
N GLN A 37 3.97 -16.59 10.09
CA GLN A 37 3.59 -15.80 11.27
C GLN A 37 2.91 -14.48 10.83
N THR A 38 3.30 -13.35 11.39
CA THR A 38 2.73 -12.01 11.12
C THR A 38 2.65 -11.68 9.63
N SER A 39 3.63 -12.10 8.83
CA SER A 39 3.65 -11.85 7.39
C SER A 39 2.51 -12.56 6.64
N SER A 40 2.05 -13.71 7.11
CA SER A 40 0.89 -14.40 6.52
C SER A 40 -0.43 -13.71 6.87
N ALA A 41 -0.51 -13.06 8.03
CA ALA A 41 -1.71 -12.40 8.55
C ALA A 41 -1.84 -10.92 8.10
N SER A 42 -0.98 -10.45 7.19
CA SER A 42 -1.06 -9.10 6.63
C SER A 42 -2.19 -8.97 5.61
N SER A 43 -2.58 -7.73 5.28
CA SER A 43 -3.55 -7.43 4.21
C SER A 43 -3.04 -7.75 2.81
N LYS A 44 -1.76 -8.08 2.65
CA LYS A 44 -1.03 -8.25 1.38
C LYS A 44 -1.00 -6.99 0.49
N LEU A 45 -1.41 -5.85 1.03
CA LEU A 45 -1.36 -4.59 0.30
C LEU A 45 0.07 -4.06 0.21
N LEU A 46 0.48 -3.70 -0.98
CA LEU A 46 1.68 -2.93 -1.29
C LEU A 46 1.28 -1.46 -1.36
N HIS A 47 1.07 -0.85 -0.20
CA HIS A 47 0.50 0.50 -0.13
C HIS A 47 1.58 1.58 0.01
N GLY A 48 1.37 2.73 -0.65
CA GLY A 48 2.23 3.90 -0.50
C GLY A 48 1.99 4.69 0.78
N GLY A 49 1.10 4.21 1.67
CA GLY A 49 0.95 4.80 3.00
C GLY A 49 0.18 6.12 3.04
N LEU A 50 -0.92 6.25 2.31
CA LEU A 50 -1.80 7.44 2.32
C LEU A 50 -2.10 7.95 3.73
N ARG A 51 -2.22 7.05 4.72
CA ARG A 51 -2.48 7.39 6.12
C ARG A 51 -1.33 8.16 6.78
N TYR A 52 -0.09 7.96 6.33
CA TYR A 52 1.09 8.64 6.91
C TYR A 52 1.12 10.13 6.57
N LEU A 53 0.38 10.58 5.54
CA LEU A 53 0.22 12.01 5.24
C LEU A 53 -0.43 12.77 6.40
N GLU A 54 -1.24 12.11 7.22
CA GLU A 54 -1.86 12.70 8.41
C GLU A 54 -0.83 13.10 9.48
N ASN A 55 0.31 12.41 9.50
CA ASN A 55 1.42 12.65 10.42
C ASN A 55 2.54 13.46 9.75
N TYR A 56 2.31 14.00 8.55
CA TYR A 56 3.31 14.75 7.76
C TYR A 56 4.56 13.94 7.39
N GLU A 57 4.46 12.61 7.35
CA GLU A 57 5.57 11.69 7.03
C GLU A 57 5.76 11.55 5.51
N PHE A 58 5.97 12.67 4.82
CA PHE A 58 6.05 12.73 3.34
C PHE A 58 7.18 11.87 2.78
N ARG A 59 8.32 11.83 3.46
CA ARG A 59 9.46 11.00 3.06
C ARG A 59 9.12 9.53 3.08
N LEU A 60 8.46 9.07 4.15
CA LEU A 60 8.03 7.68 4.28
C LEU A 60 7.04 7.30 3.18
N VAL A 61 6.12 8.21 2.82
CA VAL A 61 5.19 8.00 1.70
C VAL A 61 5.95 7.86 0.39
N GLN A 62 6.93 8.72 0.11
CA GLN A 62 7.74 8.62 -1.11
C GLN A 62 8.52 7.31 -1.19
N GLU A 63 9.13 6.88 -0.09
CA GLU A 63 9.86 5.62 0.00
C GLU A 63 8.90 4.44 -0.25
N ALA A 64 7.75 4.40 0.41
CA ALA A 64 6.74 3.35 0.22
C ALA A 64 6.19 3.29 -1.22
N LEU A 65 5.97 4.44 -1.87
CA LEU A 65 5.53 4.51 -3.27
C LEU A 65 6.59 3.97 -4.25
N LYS A 66 7.89 4.23 -3.98
CA LYS A 66 9.00 3.66 -4.76
C LYS A 66 9.07 2.15 -4.60
N GLU A 67 8.99 1.65 -3.37
CA GLU A 67 8.97 0.22 -3.07
C GLU A 67 7.78 -0.48 -3.73
N ARG A 68 6.58 0.10 -3.64
CA ARG A 68 5.40 -0.40 -4.33
C ARG A 68 5.66 -0.55 -5.83
N GLN A 69 6.16 0.49 -6.48
CA GLN A 69 6.45 0.46 -7.92
C GLN A 69 7.52 -0.56 -8.27
N TRP A 70 8.53 -0.70 -7.43
CA TRP A 70 9.57 -1.70 -7.61
C TRP A 70 8.97 -3.11 -7.64
N TRP A 71 8.11 -3.45 -6.67
CA TRP A 71 7.43 -4.74 -6.61
C TRP A 71 6.52 -4.99 -7.81
N LEU A 72 5.74 -4.01 -8.24
CA LEU A 72 4.89 -4.12 -9.43
C LEU A 72 5.71 -4.40 -10.70
N ASN A 73 6.94 -3.90 -10.76
CA ASN A 73 7.83 -4.13 -11.90
C ASN A 73 8.60 -5.46 -11.80
N GLN A 74 9.07 -5.83 -10.60
CA GLN A 74 9.90 -7.02 -10.41
C GLN A 74 9.10 -8.32 -10.35
N ALA A 75 7.88 -8.26 -9.84
CA ALA A 75 7.04 -9.43 -9.65
C ALA A 75 5.60 -9.22 -10.17
N PRO A 76 5.40 -8.84 -11.44
CA PRO A 76 4.07 -8.52 -11.97
C PRO A 76 3.08 -9.70 -11.96
N HIS A 77 3.60 -10.92 -11.83
CA HIS A 77 2.79 -12.13 -11.66
C HIS A 77 2.27 -12.33 -10.22
N LEU A 78 2.85 -11.63 -9.24
CA LEU A 78 2.46 -11.69 -7.82
C LEU A 78 1.88 -10.37 -7.32
N ALA A 79 2.30 -9.25 -7.89
CA ALA A 79 1.93 -7.91 -7.48
C ALA A 79 1.24 -7.17 -8.61
N GLN A 80 0.01 -6.70 -8.39
CA GLN A 80 -0.78 -6.01 -9.39
C GLN A 80 -1.35 -4.68 -8.85
N PRO A 81 -1.61 -3.70 -9.73
CA PRO A 81 -2.34 -2.49 -9.34
C PRO A 81 -3.73 -2.83 -8.83
N LEU A 82 -4.09 -2.26 -7.69
CA LEU A 82 -5.40 -2.38 -7.08
C LEU A 82 -6.08 -1.01 -6.95
N LYS A 83 -7.26 -0.87 -7.53
CA LYS A 83 -8.08 0.34 -7.36
C LYS A 83 -8.85 0.27 -6.05
N LEU A 84 -8.57 1.19 -5.14
CA LEU A 84 -9.18 1.29 -3.82
C LEU A 84 -10.25 2.40 -3.81
N TYR A 85 -11.29 2.21 -3.01
CA TYR A 85 -12.41 3.14 -2.89
C TYR A 85 -12.57 3.63 -1.45
N ILE A 86 -12.73 4.93 -1.27
CA ILE A 86 -12.97 5.58 0.03
C ILE A 86 -14.37 6.19 0.00
N PRO A 87 -15.40 5.53 0.56
CA PRO A 87 -16.73 6.11 0.68
C PRO A 87 -16.74 7.17 1.80
N ILE A 88 -17.38 8.30 1.55
CA ILE A 88 -17.53 9.40 2.50
C ILE A 88 -18.99 9.52 2.90
N TYR A 89 -19.26 9.23 4.16
CA TYR A 89 -20.57 9.32 4.77
C TYR A 89 -20.77 10.63 5.53
N GLN A 90 -21.99 10.95 5.90
CA GLN A 90 -22.31 12.09 6.78
C GLN A 90 -21.57 11.98 8.12
N THR A 91 -21.43 10.77 8.62
CA THR A 91 -20.76 10.41 9.88
C THR A 91 -19.25 10.23 9.76
N SER A 92 -18.67 10.43 8.55
CA SER A 92 -17.23 10.29 8.36
C SER A 92 -16.47 11.27 9.24
N ARG A 93 -15.46 10.77 9.94
CA ARG A 93 -14.63 11.54 10.89
C ARG A 93 -13.98 12.77 10.26
N ARG A 94 -13.72 12.74 8.96
CA ARG A 94 -13.02 13.82 8.24
C ARG A 94 -13.86 14.31 7.06
N PRO A 95 -13.80 15.61 6.76
CA PRO A 95 -14.52 16.17 5.63
C PRO A 95 -13.93 15.71 4.29
N ALA A 96 -14.75 15.59 3.26
CA ALA A 96 -14.35 15.17 1.92
C ALA A 96 -13.20 16.01 1.32
N ARG A 97 -13.14 17.30 1.66
CA ARG A 97 -12.05 18.19 1.22
C ARG A 97 -10.68 17.72 1.67
N LEU A 98 -10.58 17.21 2.91
CA LEU A 98 -9.31 16.71 3.44
C LEU A 98 -8.84 15.46 2.69
N TYR A 99 -9.75 14.53 2.39
CA TYR A 99 -9.43 13.36 1.56
C TYR A 99 -8.97 13.77 0.16
N LYS A 100 -9.63 14.75 -0.47
CA LYS A 100 -9.23 15.25 -1.79
C LYS A 100 -7.82 15.84 -1.77
N ILE A 101 -7.48 16.66 -0.77
CA ILE A 101 -6.14 17.25 -0.62
C ILE A 101 -5.11 16.14 -0.37
N GLY A 102 -5.40 15.19 0.52
CA GLY A 102 -4.51 14.07 0.80
C GLY A 102 -4.23 13.20 -0.43
N LEU A 103 -5.25 12.88 -1.21
CA LEU A 103 -5.09 12.10 -2.45
C LEU A 103 -4.36 12.89 -3.55
N TRP A 104 -4.60 14.19 -3.67
CA TRP A 104 -3.83 15.05 -4.57
C TRP A 104 -2.35 15.06 -4.19
N LEU A 105 -2.05 15.22 -2.90
CA LEU A 105 -0.68 15.17 -2.40
C LEU A 105 -0.04 13.80 -2.59
N TYR A 106 -0.81 12.74 -2.39
CA TYR A 106 -0.37 11.36 -2.64
C TYR A 106 0.05 11.15 -4.09
N ASP A 107 -0.77 11.62 -5.05
CA ASP A 107 -0.44 11.57 -6.48
C ASP A 107 0.80 12.41 -6.81
N LEU A 108 0.94 13.59 -6.18
CA LEU A 108 2.11 14.45 -6.35
C LEU A 108 3.39 13.76 -5.86
N LEU A 109 3.35 13.14 -4.67
CA LEU A 109 4.48 12.41 -4.09
C LEU A 109 4.83 11.16 -4.89
N ALA A 110 3.84 10.51 -5.50
CA ALA A 110 4.07 9.37 -6.39
C ALA A 110 4.84 9.77 -7.65
N GLY A 111 4.63 10.97 -8.18
CA GLY A 111 5.33 11.48 -9.35
C GLY A 111 5.34 10.48 -10.50
N LYS A 112 6.52 10.03 -10.91
CA LYS A 112 6.70 9.04 -12.00
C LYS A 112 6.27 7.62 -11.60
N GLN A 113 6.15 7.31 -10.31
CA GLN A 113 5.67 6.03 -9.77
C GLN A 113 4.14 5.99 -9.60
N ASN A 114 3.42 6.99 -10.09
CA ASN A 114 1.97 7.00 -10.02
C ASN A 114 1.36 5.96 -10.98
N ILE A 115 0.63 5.00 -10.41
CA ILE A 115 -0.06 3.93 -11.17
C ILE A 115 -1.30 4.49 -11.88
N GLY A 116 -1.97 5.46 -11.25
CA GLY A 116 -3.17 6.10 -11.76
C GLY A 116 -3.61 7.23 -10.83
N LYS A 117 -4.21 8.27 -11.41
CA LYS A 117 -4.67 9.43 -10.65
C LYS A 117 -5.90 9.10 -9.82
N HIS A 118 -6.03 9.77 -8.68
CA HIS A 118 -7.24 9.69 -7.89
C HIS A 118 -8.43 10.33 -8.63
N GLU A 119 -9.63 9.82 -8.36
CA GLU A 119 -10.88 10.33 -8.92
C GLU A 119 -11.86 10.67 -7.80
N SER A 120 -12.64 11.73 -7.98
CA SER A 120 -13.79 12.03 -7.14
C SER A 120 -15.04 11.36 -7.71
N LEU A 121 -15.74 10.59 -6.89
CA LEU A 121 -16.89 9.80 -7.31
C LEU A 121 -18.18 10.36 -6.68
N ILE A 122 -19.22 10.50 -7.48
CA ILE A 122 -20.55 10.79 -6.99
C ILE A 122 -21.21 9.53 -6.41
N LYS A 123 -22.25 9.70 -5.59
CA LYS A 123 -22.96 8.61 -4.91
C LYS A 123 -23.39 7.49 -5.86
N GLN A 124 -23.90 7.84 -7.06
CA GLN A 124 -24.36 6.88 -8.05
C GLN A 124 -23.21 6.00 -8.57
N GLN A 125 -22.06 6.59 -8.89
CA GLN A 125 -20.87 5.85 -9.35
C GLN A 125 -20.35 4.87 -8.29
N ILE A 126 -20.35 5.28 -7.01
CA ILE A 126 -19.95 4.40 -5.91
C ILE A 126 -20.89 3.21 -5.81
N HIS A 127 -22.21 3.46 -5.89
CA HIS A 127 -23.20 2.39 -5.79
C HIS A 127 -23.10 1.39 -6.96
N GLN A 128 -22.82 1.87 -8.17
CA GLN A 128 -22.59 1.01 -9.32
C GLN A 128 -21.34 0.14 -9.18
N THR A 129 -20.25 0.72 -8.64
CA THR A 129 -18.97 0.01 -8.52
C THR A 129 -18.93 -0.88 -7.28
N CYS A 130 -19.54 -0.45 -6.19
CA CYS A 130 -19.54 -1.15 -4.90
C CYS A 130 -20.97 -1.28 -4.37
N PRO A 131 -21.82 -2.14 -4.95
CA PRO A 131 -23.25 -2.23 -4.59
C PRO A 131 -23.49 -2.70 -3.15
N GLN A 132 -22.48 -3.34 -2.51
CA GLN A 132 -22.58 -3.80 -1.12
C GLN A 132 -22.50 -2.64 -0.11
N LEU A 133 -22.05 -1.45 -0.52
CA LEU A 133 -21.94 -0.31 0.39
C LEU A 133 -23.32 0.26 0.74
N LYS A 134 -23.51 0.58 2.02
CA LYS A 134 -24.72 1.28 2.47
C LYS A 134 -24.85 2.62 1.76
N THR A 135 -26.01 2.85 1.16
CA THR A 135 -26.30 4.11 0.45
C THR A 135 -26.80 5.22 1.37
N GLN A 136 -27.37 4.84 2.54
CA GLN A 136 -27.87 5.78 3.54
C GLN A 136 -26.72 6.60 4.12
N GLY A 137 -26.84 7.91 4.07
CA GLY A 137 -25.80 8.84 4.56
C GLY A 137 -24.56 8.96 3.67
N LEU A 138 -24.46 8.21 2.56
CA LEU A 138 -23.36 8.32 1.60
C LEU A 138 -23.45 9.65 0.86
N LYS A 139 -22.40 10.47 0.91
CA LYS A 139 -22.29 11.78 0.24
C LYS A 139 -21.56 11.68 -1.10
N ARG A 140 -20.37 11.12 -1.09
CA ARG A 140 -19.48 10.92 -2.23
C ARG A 140 -18.40 9.91 -1.88
N GLY A 141 -17.48 9.66 -2.78
CA GLY A 141 -16.27 8.92 -2.51
C GLY A 141 -15.10 9.37 -3.36
N PHE A 142 -14.01 8.66 -3.17
CA PHE A 142 -12.82 8.81 -3.97
C PHE A 142 -12.31 7.42 -4.36
N SER A 143 -11.63 7.33 -5.49
CA SER A 143 -10.81 6.17 -5.82
C SER A 143 -9.37 6.59 -6.00
N PHE A 144 -8.45 5.69 -5.72
CA PHE A 144 -7.02 5.83 -5.95
C PHE A 144 -6.39 4.47 -6.15
N TYR A 145 -5.13 4.42 -6.52
CA TYR A 145 -4.45 3.16 -6.80
C TYR A 145 -3.35 2.88 -5.79
N ASP A 146 -3.29 1.61 -5.36
CA ASP A 146 -2.18 1.00 -4.66
C ASP A 146 -1.83 -0.35 -5.30
N GLY A 147 -1.04 -1.20 -4.64
CA GLY A 147 -0.69 -2.54 -5.11
C GLY A 147 -1.21 -3.65 -4.21
N GLN A 148 -1.41 -4.81 -4.75
CA GLN A 148 -1.69 -6.04 -4.01
C GLN A 148 -1.06 -7.24 -4.72
#